data_76da27a795efae4b77ee4693f7fcd6ab
#
_entry.id   76da27a795efae4b77ee4693f7fcd6ab
#
_cell.length_a   1.000
_cell.length_b   1.000
_cell.length_c   1.000
_cell.angle_alpha   90.00
_cell.angle_beta   90.00
_cell.angle_gamma   90.00
#
_symmetry.space_group_name_H-M   'P 1'
#
loop_
_entity.id
_entity.type
_entity.pdbx_description
1 polymer ?
#
loop_
_entity_poly.entity_id
_entity_poly.type
_entity_poly.pdbx_seq_one_letter_code
_entity_poly.pdbx_strand_id
1 'polypeptide(L)'
;MGYYKCQLLGLHRSVYYYQYKGINEHTEMLMRLIDERYTKYPHEGSRKIMQNLNKQGYNVTRNQVRYLMDKLGLQTIYPKPNTSAKSRDEHKVYPYLLKSICIYYPNQVWCSDITYIRMKHGHIYLVAIMDWYSRYVIDWQLSISLEAEFCIDTLVSAFKNNVCGIMNTDQGSQYTSNNWVNNLINRGVSISMDGKGRCFDNIFIERLWRSVKYECIYLHEFDSVAEVREALADYFDYYNTDRLHQSLDYNTPADVYFGRVKIDNIFDNLTSIF
;
A
#
# COMPACT_ATOMS: atom_id res chain seq x y z
N MET A 1 21.26 36.79 43.99
CA MET A 1 21.16 35.41 44.53
C MET A 1 21.13 34.33 43.45
N GLY A 2 20.38 34.44 42.33
CA GLY A 2 20.29 33.42 41.25
C GLY A 2 21.58 33.19 40.45
N TYR A 3 22.39 34.21 40.20
CA TYR A 3 23.65 34.10 39.44
C TYR A 3 24.68 33.20 40.15
N TYR A 4 24.84 33.34 41.42
CA TYR A 4 25.77 32.54 42.24
C TYR A 4 25.36 31.05 42.29
N LYS A 5 24.05 30.82 42.39
CA LYS A 5 23.50 29.44 42.35
C LYS A 5 23.73 28.74 40.99
N CYS A 6 23.59 29.49 39.88
CA CYS A 6 23.85 28.94 38.54
C CYS A 6 25.33 28.57 38.34
N GLN A 7 26.27 29.40 38.84
CA GLN A 7 27.70 29.11 38.80
C GLN A 7 28.07 27.87 39.62
N LEU A 8 27.55 27.76 40.84
CA LEU A 8 27.79 26.62 41.72
C LEU A 8 27.27 25.28 41.13
N LEU A 9 26.15 25.33 40.41
CA LEU A 9 25.50 24.14 39.80
C LEU A 9 25.98 23.87 38.39
N GLY A 10 26.86 24.70 37.81
CA GLY A 10 27.26 24.55 36.39
C GLY A 10 26.13 24.71 35.41
N LEU A 11 25.03 25.40 35.76
CA LEU A 11 23.85 25.56 34.94
C LEU A 11 23.78 26.94 34.28
N HIS A 12 23.34 26.99 33.02
CA HIS A 12 23.03 28.26 32.37
C HIS A 12 21.81 28.92 33.03
N ARG A 13 21.81 30.27 33.16
CA ARG A 13 20.73 31.02 33.83
C ARG A 13 19.34 30.71 33.26
N SER A 14 19.23 30.52 31.93
CA SER A 14 17.97 30.18 31.28
C SER A 14 17.40 28.85 31.76
N VAL A 15 18.23 27.86 32.09
CA VAL A 15 17.81 26.57 32.63
C VAL A 15 17.30 26.67 34.05
N TYR A 16 17.98 27.52 34.88
CA TYR A 16 17.60 27.71 36.27
C TYR A 16 16.26 28.44 36.43
N TYR A 17 15.98 29.42 35.55
CA TYR A 17 14.72 30.19 35.56
C TYR A 17 13.65 29.58 34.61
N TYR A 18 13.94 28.47 33.96
CA TYR A 18 12.97 27.81 33.07
C TYR A 18 11.77 27.33 33.89
N GLN A 19 10.61 27.89 33.59
CA GLN A 19 9.34 27.40 34.08
C GLN A 19 8.65 26.62 32.95
N TYR A 20 8.37 25.36 33.18
CA TYR A 20 7.61 24.55 32.22
C TYR A 20 6.22 25.15 32.01
N LYS A 21 5.97 25.57 30.80
CA LYS A 21 4.66 26.13 30.38
C LYS A 21 3.78 25.04 29.85
N GLY A 22 3.36 24.06 30.50
CA GLY A 22 2.42 23.05 30.03
C GLY A 22 2.24 22.85 28.51
N ILE A 23 1.53 21.88 28.11
CA ILE A 23 1.12 21.69 26.71
C ILE A 23 -0.12 22.56 26.50
N ASN A 24 -0.19 23.36 25.42
CA ASN A 24 -1.38 24.16 25.13
C ASN A 24 -2.51 23.25 24.58
N GLU A 25 -3.77 23.68 24.76
CA GLU A 25 -4.96 22.92 24.36
C GLU A 25 -4.93 22.48 22.88
N HIS A 26 -4.44 23.34 21.98
CA HIS A 26 -4.31 23.01 20.57
C HIS A 26 -3.32 21.87 20.30
N THR A 27 -2.18 21.90 21.01
CA THR A 27 -1.17 20.83 20.90
C THR A 27 -1.69 19.53 21.49
N GLU A 28 -2.41 19.59 22.60
CA GLU A 28 -3.05 18.42 23.22
C GLU A 28 -4.09 17.80 22.31
N MET A 29 -4.92 18.60 21.66
CA MET A 29 -5.88 18.13 20.64
C MET A 29 -5.18 17.45 19.48
N LEU A 30 -4.09 18.03 18.94
CA LEU A 30 -3.32 17.40 17.86
C LEU A 30 -2.69 16.08 18.32
N MET A 31 -2.17 16.00 19.55
CA MET A 31 -1.63 14.77 20.10
C MET A 31 -2.70 13.67 20.16
N ARG A 32 -3.92 13.99 20.59
CA ARG A 32 -5.04 13.05 20.63
C ARG A 32 -5.38 12.54 19.23
N LEU A 33 -5.53 13.42 18.25
CA LEU A 33 -5.83 13.05 16.85
C LEU A 33 -4.74 12.18 16.25
N ILE A 34 -3.47 12.45 16.54
CA ILE A 34 -2.34 11.63 16.09
C ILE A 34 -2.39 10.25 16.76
N ASP A 35 -2.69 10.17 18.05
CA ASP A 35 -2.76 8.94 18.80
C ASP A 35 -3.93 8.07 18.32
N GLU A 36 -5.12 8.63 18.15
CA GLU A 36 -6.29 7.96 17.58
C GLU A 36 -6.00 7.41 16.19
N ARG A 37 -5.36 8.22 15.33
CA ARG A 37 -5.00 7.80 13.98
C ARG A 37 -3.95 6.69 13.99
N TYR A 38 -2.93 6.82 14.83
CA TYR A 38 -1.88 5.81 14.98
C TYR A 38 -2.41 4.51 15.57
N THR A 39 -3.28 4.57 16.57
CA THR A 39 -3.92 3.39 17.15
C THR A 39 -4.69 2.59 16.10
N LYS A 40 -5.39 3.29 15.21
CA LYS A 40 -6.13 2.65 14.11
C LYS A 40 -5.20 2.17 12.98
N TYR A 41 -4.14 2.93 12.67
CA TYR A 41 -3.24 2.68 11.54
C TYR A 41 -1.76 2.84 11.91
N PRO A 42 -1.15 1.91 12.67
CA PRO A 42 0.19 2.05 13.23
C PRO A 42 1.32 2.01 12.17
N HIS A 43 1.00 1.65 10.94
CA HIS A 43 1.89 1.69 9.79
C HIS A 43 1.97 3.06 9.11
N GLU A 44 1.10 4.02 9.48
CA GLU A 44 1.14 5.36 8.90
C GLU A 44 2.26 6.20 9.52
N GLY A 45 3.19 6.65 8.66
CA GLY A 45 4.26 7.55 9.08
C GLY A 45 3.80 9.02 9.11
N SER A 46 4.67 9.87 9.68
CA SER A 46 4.40 11.30 9.87
C SER A 46 3.93 12.04 8.61
N ARG A 47 4.30 11.59 7.40
CA ARG A 47 3.84 12.20 6.14
C ARG A 47 2.35 11.95 5.90
N LYS A 48 1.90 10.69 6.06
CA LYS A 48 0.48 10.33 5.88
C LYS A 48 -0.39 10.98 6.96
N ILE A 49 0.04 10.92 8.22
CA ILE A 49 -0.68 11.55 9.34
C ILE A 49 -0.81 13.06 9.11
N MET A 50 0.27 13.76 8.70
CA MET A 50 0.22 15.18 8.35
C MET A 50 -0.81 15.46 7.25
N GLN A 51 -0.79 14.70 6.16
CA GLN A 51 -1.72 14.89 5.04
C GLN A 51 -3.17 14.65 5.47
N ASN A 52 -3.40 13.64 6.29
CA ASN A 52 -4.74 13.36 6.83
C ASN A 52 -5.26 14.52 7.70
N LEU A 53 -4.43 15.02 8.62
CA LEU A 53 -4.80 16.15 9.47
C LEU A 53 -5.06 17.42 8.63
N ASN A 54 -4.24 17.68 7.60
CA ASN A 54 -4.43 18.84 6.74
C ASN A 54 -5.72 18.72 5.88
N LYS A 55 -6.09 17.52 5.43
CA LYS A 55 -7.39 17.28 4.79
C LYS A 55 -8.59 17.52 5.72
N GLN A 56 -8.40 17.35 7.02
CA GLN A 56 -9.40 17.67 8.05
C GLN A 56 -9.40 19.14 8.46
N GLY A 57 -8.56 19.98 7.84
CA GLY A 57 -8.47 21.41 8.09
C GLY A 57 -7.48 21.84 9.15
N TYR A 58 -6.69 20.92 9.72
CA TYR A 58 -5.60 21.23 10.63
C TYR A 58 -4.34 21.59 9.85
N ASN A 59 -3.92 22.84 9.89
CA ASN A 59 -2.73 23.29 9.17
C ASN A 59 -1.44 22.90 9.94
N VAL A 60 -0.98 21.66 9.77
CA VAL A 60 0.19 21.11 10.46
C VAL A 60 1.33 20.80 9.51
N THR A 61 2.57 20.99 9.98
CA THR A 61 3.78 20.62 9.24
C THR A 61 4.24 19.20 9.60
N ARG A 62 5.00 18.57 8.72
CA ARG A 62 5.59 17.25 8.97
C ARG A 62 6.48 17.25 10.24
N ASN A 63 7.23 18.31 10.45
CA ASN A 63 8.11 18.40 11.61
C ASN A 63 7.34 18.49 12.92
N GLN A 64 6.19 19.19 12.93
CA GLN A 64 5.29 19.18 14.08
C GLN A 64 4.76 17.78 14.37
N VAL A 65 4.25 17.10 13.35
CA VAL A 65 3.74 15.72 13.53
C VAL A 65 4.83 14.77 14.02
N ARG A 66 6.05 14.84 13.48
CA ARG A 66 7.18 14.04 13.97
C ARG A 66 7.50 14.32 15.43
N TYR A 67 7.57 15.58 15.80
CA TYR A 67 7.81 15.99 17.18
C TYR A 67 6.73 15.47 18.13
N LEU A 68 5.46 15.56 17.73
CA LEU A 68 4.35 15.08 18.55
C LEU A 68 4.32 13.55 18.66
N MET A 69 4.60 12.82 17.57
CA MET A 69 4.75 11.37 17.59
C MET A 69 5.89 10.94 18.53
N ASP A 70 7.03 11.63 18.47
CA ASP A 70 8.17 11.37 19.36
C ASP A 70 7.82 11.61 20.84
N LYS A 71 7.10 12.70 21.13
CA LYS A 71 6.57 12.99 22.46
C LYS A 71 5.58 11.94 22.99
N LEU A 72 4.80 11.32 22.11
CA LEU A 72 3.87 10.24 22.42
C LEU A 72 4.57 8.86 22.47
N GLY A 73 5.86 8.77 22.11
CA GLY A 73 6.58 7.50 22.01
C GLY A 73 6.14 6.63 20.83
N LEU A 74 5.46 7.22 19.83
CA LEU A 74 4.90 6.50 18.69
C LEU A 74 5.98 6.29 17.62
N GLN A 75 6.20 5.01 17.27
CA GLN A 75 7.12 4.61 16.19
C GLN A 75 6.37 3.87 15.11
N THR A 76 6.43 4.38 13.87
CA THR A 76 5.80 3.71 12.73
C THR A 76 6.37 2.32 12.52
N ILE A 77 5.51 1.33 12.34
CA ILE A 77 5.91 -0.06 12.07
C ILE A 77 6.39 -0.17 10.62
N TYR A 78 7.69 -0.46 10.44
CA TYR A 78 8.32 -0.68 9.13
C TYR A 78 8.85 -2.10 8.98
N PRO A 79 8.72 -2.69 7.78
CA PRO A 79 9.43 -3.92 7.47
C PRO A 79 10.94 -3.70 7.37
N LYS A 80 11.72 -4.64 7.90
CA LYS A 80 13.17 -4.67 7.67
C LYS A 80 13.46 -5.12 6.23
N PRO A 81 14.54 -4.64 5.57
CA PRO A 81 14.91 -5.11 4.24
C PRO A 81 15.14 -6.63 4.22
N ASN A 82 14.63 -7.32 3.20
CA ASN A 82 14.77 -8.76 3.06
C ASN A 82 15.62 -9.12 1.83
N THR A 83 16.46 -10.15 1.95
CA THR A 83 17.41 -10.59 0.92
C THR A 83 17.19 -12.05 0.57
N SER A 84 16.33 -12.35 -0.44
CA SER A 84 16.09 -13.72 -0.91
C SER A 84 16.27 -13.89 -2.42
N ALA A 85 16.75 -15.07 -2.84
CA ALA A 85 17.21 -15.40 -4.19
C ALA A 85 16.13 -16.11 -5.05
N LYS A 86 16.36 -16.16 -6.37
CA LYS A 86 15.44 -16.51 -7.47
C LYS A 86 15.40 -18.00 -7.82
N SER A 87 14.29 -18.51 -8.40
CA SER A 87 14.19 -19.81 -9.07
C SER A 87 13.85 -19.69 -10.57
N ARG A 88 14.17 -20.75 -11.34
CA ARG A 88 14.07 -20.82 -12.81
C ARG A 88 13.06 -21.89 -13.19
N ASP A 89 12.19 -21.66 -14.21
CA ASP A 89 11.72 -22.69 -15.15
C ASP A 89 10.86 -22.12 -16.31
N GLU A 90 10.77 -22.85 -17.44
CA GLU A 90 10.34 -22.35 -18.76
C GLU A 90 8.90 -22.76 -19.12
N HIS A 91 8.05 -21.77 -19.51
CA HIS A 91 6.79 -22.00 -20.24
C HIS A 91 6.52 -20.87 -21.24
N LYS A 92 5.57 -21.11 -22.20
CA LYS A 92 5.24 -20.18 -23.27
C LYS A 92 4.76 -18.86 -22.74
N VAL A 93 5.42 -17.80 -23.15
CA VAL A 93 5.28 -16.47 -22.59
C VAL A 93 4.69 -15.54 -23.62
N TYR A 94 3.73 -14.73 -23.22
CA TYR A 94 3.27 -13.58 -24.00
C TYR A 94 4.27 -12.43 -23.90
N PRO A 95 4.39 -11.58 -24.93
CA PRO A 95 5.36 -10.48 -24.90
C PRO A 95 4.99 -9.45 -23.84
N TYR A 96 6.01 -8.84 -23.22
CA TYR A 96 5.80 -7.68 -22.35
C TYR A 96 5.45 -6.43 -23.15
N LEU A 97 4.24 -5.94 -23.00
CA LEU A 97 3.70 -4.85 -23.80
C LEU A 97 3.95 -3.47 -23.19
N LEU A 98 4.29 -3.38 -21.90
CA LEU A 98 4.24 -2.12 -21.16
C LEU A 98 5.53 -1.27 -21.26
N LYS A 99 6.57 -1.74 -21.93
CA LYS A 99 7.89 -1.05 -21.99
C LYS A 99 7.84 0.37 -22.54
N SER A 100 6.88 0.66 -23.43
CA SER A 100 6.78 1.94 -24.15
C SER A 100 5.39 2.55 -24.05
N ILE A 101 4.56 2.07 -23.12
CA ILE A 101 3.19 2.55 -22.97
C ILE A 101 3.14 3.52 -21.81
N CYS A 102 2.70 4.74 -22.09
CA CYS A 102 2.30 5.68 -21.06
C CYS A 102 0.87 5.36 -20.60
N ILE A 103 0.63 5.37 -19.28
CA ILE A 103 -0.65 5.05 -18.69
C ILE A 103 -1.28 6.33 -18.17
N TYR A 104 -2.46 6.69 -18.72
CA TYR A 104 -3.07 8.00 -18.52
C TYR A 104 -4.48 7.94 -17.90
N TYR A 105 -5.12 6.77 -17.85
CA TYR A 105 -6.49 6.64 -17.37
C TYR A 105 -6.73 5.27 -16.74
N PRO A 106 -7.73 5.18 -15.85
CA PRO A 106 -8.13 3.91 -15.24
C PRO A 106 -8.57 2.87 -16.28
N ASN A 107 -8.36 1.59 -15.99
CA ASN A 107 -8.69 0.45 -16.84
C ASN A 107 -7.88 0.35 -18.15
N GLN A 108 -6.84 1.17 -18.32
CA GLN A 108 -5.91 0.99 -19.44
C GLN A 108 -5.05 -0.27 -19.24
N VAL A 109 -4.52 -0.48 -18.05
CA VAL A 109 -3.72 -1.66 -17.68
C VAL A 109 -4.15 -2.15 -16.31
N TRP A 110 -4.49 -3.42 -16.21
CA TRP A 110 -4.62 -4.12 -14.94
C TRP A 110 -3.45 -5.06 -14.73
N CYS A 111 -3.10 -5.32 -13.49
CA CYS A 111 -2.17 -6.38 -13.13
C CYS A 111 -2.80 -7.36 -12.16
N SER A 112 -2.32 -8.60 -12.20
CA SER A 112 -2.69 -9.64 -11.26
C SER A 112 -1.46 -10.43 -10.84
N ASP A 113 -1.46 -10.85 -9.59
CA ASP A 113 -0.44 -11.70 -8.99
C ASP A 113 -1.01 -12.48 -7.82
N ILE A 114 -0.31 -13.52 -7.39
CA ILE A 114 -0.68 -14.37 -6.26
C ILE A 114 0.35 -14.21 -5.16
N THR A 115 -0.10 -14.00 -3.94
CA THR A 115 0.75 -14.10 -2.77
C THR A 115 0.25 -15.16 -1.81
N TYR A 116 1.14 -15.71 -0.98
CA TYR A 116 0.76 -16.62 0.10
C TYR A 116 0.76 -15.91 1.44
N ILE A 117 -0.17 -16.31 2.30
CA ILE A 117 -0.30 -15.88 3.68
C ILE A 117 -0.06 -17.11 4.56
N ARG A 118 0.90 -16.99 5.48
CA ARG A 118 1.21 -18.07 6.42
C ARG A 118 0.17 -18.10 7.52
N MET A 119 -0.39 -19.27 7.76
CA MET A 119 -1.28 -19.58 8.88
C MET A 119 -0.55 -20.42 9.94
N LYS A 120 -1.17 -20.65 11.09
CA LYS A 120 -0.65 -21.59 12.11
C LYS A 120 -0.39 -22.97 11.52
N HIS A 121 -1.26 -23.42 10.63
CA HIS A 121 -1.19 -24.72 9.97
C HIS A 121 -1.27 -24.52 8.44
N GLY A 122 -0.10 -24.37 7.78
CA GLY A 122 0.00 -24.27 6.33
C GLY A 122 -0.03 -22.84 5.80
N HIS A 123 -0.54 -22.69 4.57
CA HIS A 123 -0.62 -21.44 3.85
C HIS A 123 -1.97 -21.32 3.15
N ILE A 124 -2.42 -20.10 2.97
CA ILE A 124 -3.51 -19.75 2.08
C ILE A 124 -2.99 -18.79 1.00
N TYR A 125 -3.68 -18.74 -0.10
CA TYR A 125 -3.28 -17.95 -1.28
C TYR A 125 -4.25 -16.79 -1.45
N LEU A 126 -3.69 -15.63 -1.74
CA LEU A 126 -4.42 -14.42 -2.03
C LEU A 126 -4.08 -13.99 -3.44
N VAL A 127 -5.06 -13.86 -4.31
CA VAL A 127 -4.96 -13.20 -5.62
C VAL A 127 -5.63 -11.84 -5.55
N ALA A 128 -5.09 -10.86 -6.26
CA ALA A 128 -5.74 -9.58 -6.47
C ALA A 128 -5.57 -9.12 -7.92
N ILE A 129 -6.53 -8.31 -8.36
CA ILE A 129 -6.48 -7.57 -9.62
C ILE A 129 -6.46 -6.08 -9.27
N MET A 130 -5.46 -5.36 -9.76
CA MET A 130 -5.27 -3.95 -9.47
C MET A 130 -5.12 -3.14 -10.76
N ASP A 131 -5.73 -1.96 -10.77
CA ASP A 131 -5.54 -0.98 -11.84
C ASP A 131 -4.18 -0.27 -11.69
N TRP A 132 -3.40 -0.23 -12.76
CA TRP A 132 -2.06 0.38 -12.73
C TRP A 132 -2.06 1.89 -12.62
N TYR A 133 -3.08 2.56 -13.17
CA TYR A 133 -3.16 4.02 -13.10
C TYR A 133 -3.48 4.49 -11.69
N SER A 134 -4.55 3.98 -11.12
CA SER A 134 -5.10 4.44 -9.83
C SER A 134 -4.57 3.68 -8.62
N ARG A 135 -3.92 2.52 -8.79
CA ARG A 135 -3.61 1.57 -7.72
C ARG A 135 -4.84 0.97 -7.04
N TYR A 136 -6.02 1.17 -7.60
CA TYR A 136 -7.27 0.65 -7.08
C TYR A 136 -7.30 -0.88 -7.19
N VAL A 137 -7.56 -1.55 -6.08
CA VAL A 137 -7.79 -3.01 -6.05
C VAL A 137 -9.21 -3.26 -6.51
N ILE A 138 -9.35 -3.84 -7.72
CA ILE A 138 -10.64 -4.04 -8.40
C ILE A 138 -11.37 -5.22 -7.79
N ASP A 139 -10.63 -6.32 -7.59
CA ASP A 139 -11.16 -7.55 -6.98
C ASP A 139 -10.03 -8.37 -6.36
N TRP A 140 -10.39 -9.25 -5.44
CA TRP A 140 -9.46 -10.15 -4.76
C TRP A 140 -10.17 -11.39 -4.23
N GLN A 141 -9.44 -12.50 -4.12
CA GLN A 141 -9.97 -13.73 -3.53
C GLN A 141 -8.91 -14.49 -2.72
N LEU A 142 -9.40 -15.25 -1.74
CA LEU A 142 -8.62 -16.21 -0.96
C LEU A 142 -8.92 -17.64 -1.40
N SER A 143 -7.86 -18.46 -1.49
CA SER A 143 -7.98 -19.90 -1.72
C SER A 143 -7.07 -20.68 -0.76
N ILE A 144 -7.46 -21.91 -0.44
CA ILE A 144 -6.63 -22.87 0.29
C ILE A 144 -5.78 -23.73 -0.66
N SER A 145 -6.06 -23.67 -1.97
CA SER A 145 -5.30 -24.37 -3.02
C SER A 145 -4.73 -23.37 -4.03
N LEU A 146 -3.61 -23.72 -4.68
CA LEU A 146 -2.96 -22.90 -5.70
C LEU A 146 -3.40 -23.29 -7.11
N GLU A 147 -4.67 -23.62 -7.31
CA GLU A 147 -5.26 -23.94 -8.60
C GLU A 147 -5.56 -22.67 -9.40
N ALA A 148 -5.71 -22.79 -10.73
CA ALA A 148 -5.98 -21.62 -11.57
C ALA A 148 -7.40 -21.05 -11.40
N GLU A 149 -8.34 -21.84 -10.89
CA GLU A 149 -9.76 -21.51 -10.85
C GLU A 149 -10.05 -20.24 -10.03
N PHE A 150 -9.47 -20.10 -8.84
CA PHE A 150 -9.71 -18.88 -8.02
C PHE A 150 -9.18 -17.59 -8.68
N CYS A 151 -8.12 -17.68 -9.51
CA CYS A 151 -7.67 -16.54 -10.31
C CYS A 151 -8.68 -16.20 -11.41
N ILE A 152 -9.24 -17.24 -12.06
CA ILE A 152 -10.24 -17.08 -13.11
C ILE A 152 -11.54 -16.49 -12.53
N ASP A 153 -11.98 -16.97 -11.38
CA ASP A 153 -13.16 -16.44 -10.69
C ASP A 153 -12.99 -14.96 -10.32
N THR A 154 -11.80 -14.60 -9.83
CA THR A 154 -11.45 -13.19 -9.55
C THR A 154 -11.49 -12.35 -10.83
N LEU A 155 -10.93 -12.87 -11.94
CA LEU A 155 -10.95 -12.17 -13.21
C LEU A 155 -12.38 -11.98 -13.75
N VAL A 156 -13.19 -13.04 -13.71
CA VAL A 156 -14.59 -12.97 -14.15
C VAL A 156 -15.40 -12.01 -13.29
N SER A 157 -15.14 -11.98 -11.99
CA SER A 157 -15.78 -11.04 -11.06
C SER A 157 -15.35 -9.60 -11.35
N ALA A 158 -14.07 -9.34 -11.56
CA ALA A 158 -13.55 -8.02 -11.92
C ALA A 158 -14.18 -7.49 -13.21
N PHE A 159 -14.42 -8.37 -14.19
CA PHE A 159 -15.03 -8.00 -15.47
C PHE A 159 -16.54 -7.69 -15.41
N LYS A 160 -17.22 -7.89 -14.29
CA LYS A 160 -18.65 -7.54 -14.17
C LYS A 160 -18.89 -6.05 -14.32
N ASN A 161 -17.96 -5.24 -13.87
CA ASN A 161 -18.12 -3.78 -13.82
C ASN A 161 -17.28 -3.05 -14.87
N ASN A 162 -16.10 -3.56 -15.21
CA ASN A 162 -15.16 -2.92 -16.14
C ASN A 162 -14.33 -3.96 -16.89
N VAL A 163 -13.72 -3.52 -17.99
CA VAL A 163 -12.79 -4.34 -18.79
C VAL A 163 -11.51 -3.52 -19.02
N CYS A 164 -10.34 -4.13 -18.84
CA CYS A 164 -9.08 -3.47 -19.11
C CYS A 164 -8.66 -3.58 -20.59
N GLY A 165 -7.79 -2.68 -21.03
CA GLY A 165 -7.14 -2.79 -22.35
C GLY A 165 -6.04 -3.85 -22.36
N ILE A 166 -5.24 -3.91 -21.29
CA ILE A 166 -4.11 -4.84 -21.13
C ILE A 166 -4.17 -5.47 -19.74
N MET A 167 -3.98 -6.79 -19.68
CA MET A 167 -3.75 -7.54 -18.44
C MET A 167 -2.28 -7.92 -18.34
N ASN A 168 -1.58 -7.46 -17.30
CA ASN A 168 -0.20 -7.82 -17.02
C ASN A 168 -0.10 -8.80 -15.86
N THR A 169 0.63 -9.91 -16.05
CA THR A 169 0.83 -10.95 -15.05
C THR A 169 2.26 -11.47 -15.09
N ASP A 170 2.65 -12.28 -14.12
CA ASP A 170 3.84 -13.11 -14.22
C ASP A 170 3.60 -14.29 -15.18
N GLN A 171 4.60 -15.18 -15.29
CA GLN A 171 4.55 -16.39 -16.14
C GLN A 171 4.07 -17.62 -15.37
N GLY A 172 3.35 -17.46 -14.28
CA GLY A 172 2.82 -18.55 -13.47
C GLY A 172 1.87 -19.46 -14.24
N SER A 173 1.81 -20.74 -13.84
CA SER A 173 0.93 -21.73 -14.48
C SER A 173 -0.55 -21.36 -14.45
N GLN A 174 -0.97 -20.58 -13.45
CA GLN A 174 -2.33 -20.08 -13.32
C GLN A 174 -2.67 -19.11 -14.45
N TYR A 175 -1.73 -18.21 -14.79
CA TYR A 175 -1.91 -17.15 -15.80
C TYR A 175 -1.60 -17.62 -17.23
N THR A 176 -0.90 -18.75 -17.38
CA THR A 176 -0.66 -19.38 -18.70
C THR A 176 -1.70 -20.44 -19.04
N SER A 177 -2.66 -20.70 -18.16
CA SER A 177 -3.73 -21.67 -18.39
C SER A 177 -4.64 -21.23 -19.54
N ASN A 178 -5.12 -22.21 -20.33
CA ASN A 178 -6.00 -21.92 -21.46
C ASN A 178 -7.27 -21.18 -21.04
N ASN A 179 -7.84 -21.51 -19.88
CA ASN A 179 -9.05 -20.85 -19.37
C ASN A 179 -8.80 -19.38 -19.04
N TRP A 180 -7.68 -19.05 -18.39
CA TRP A 180 -7.30 -17.66 -18.13
C TRP A 180 -7.13 -16.87 -19.43
N VAL A 181 -6.32 -17.40 -20.35
CA VAL A 181 -6.02 -16.78 -21.64
C VAL A 181 -7.29 -16.58 -22.47
N ASN A 182 -8.15 -17.60 -22.57
CA ASN A 182 -9.39 -17.51 -23.33
C ASN A 182 -10.37 -16.47 -22.74
N ASN A 183 -10.44 -16.32 -21.40
CA ASN A 183 -11.24 -15.29 -20.77
C ASN A 183 -10.80 -13.87 -21.15
N LEU A 184 -9.50 -13.65 -21.32
CA LEU A 184 -8.95 -12.36 -21.76
C LEU A 184 -9.21 -12.13 -23.25
N ILE A 185 -8.86 -13.10 -24.10
CA ILE A 185 -9.01 -12.99 -25.56
C ILE A 185 -10.48 -12.78 -25.95
N ASN A 186 -11.41 -13.52 -25.35
CA ASN A 186 -12.85 -13.41 -25.66
C ASN A 186 -13.43 -12.03 -25.32
N ARG A 187 -12.72 -11.23 -24.49
CA ARG A 187 -13.11 -9.87 -24.13
C ARG A 187 -12.26 -8.80 -24.83
N GLY A 188 -11.39 -9.21 -25.76
CA GLY A 188 -10.52 -8.29 -26.49
C GLY A 188 -9.38 -7.68 -25.66
N VAL A 189 -9.05 -8.28 -24.51
CA VAL A 189 -7.98 -7.83 -23.64
C VAL A 189 -6.63 -8.32 -24.15
N SER A 190 -5.67 -7.41 -24.28
CA SER A 190 -4.30 -7.76 -24.65
C SER A 190 -3.56 -8.36 -23.44
N ILE A 191 -2.80 -9.44 -23.68
CA ILE A 191 -2.05 -10.14 -22.64
C ILE A 191 -0.61 -9.66 -22.64
N SER A 192 -0.13 -9.21 -21.48
CA SER A 192 1.25 -8.86 -21.23
C SER A 192 1.81 -9.74 -20.11
N MET A 193 3.03 -10.24 -20.29
CA MET A 193 3.70 -11.02 -19.24
C MET A 193 5.08 -10.48 -18.95
N ASP A 194 5.45 -10.49 -17.68
CA ASP A 194 6.73 -10.00 -17.20
C ASP A 194 7.89 -10.78 -17.82
N GLY A 195 8.94 -10.07 -18.19
CA GLY A 195 10.15 -10.68 -18.76
C GLY A 195 10.97 -11.41 -17.70
N LYS A 196 11.65 -12.51 -18.07
CA LYS A 196 12.57 -13.24 -17.18
C LYS A 196 13.60 -12.28 -16.56
N GLY A 197 13.62 -12.17 -15.23
CA GLY A 197 14.62 -11.40 -14.49
C GLY A 197 14.38 -9.91 -14.38
N ARG A 198 13.18 -9.40 -14.73
CA ARG A 198 12.80 -8.00 -14.60
C ARG A 198 11.84 -7.82 -13.43
N CYS A 199 12.39 -7.58 -12.25
CA CYS A 199 11.60 -7.34 -11.03
C CYS A 199 10.80 -6.01 -11.05
N PHE A 200 10.93 -5.19 -12.08
CA PHE A 200 10.20 -3.93 -12.18
C PHE A 200 8.90 -4.03 -12.97
N ASP A 201 8.71 -5.11 -13.70
CA ASP A 201 7.58 -5.28 -14.62
C ASP A 201 6.24 -5.45 -13.87
N ASN A 202 6.25 -5.81 -12.57
CA ASN A 202 5.05 -5.95 -11.73
C ASN A 202 5.16 -5.27 -10.35
N ILE A 203 5.99 -4.23 -10.27
CA ILE A 203 6.35 -3.53 -9.02
C ILE A 203 5.15 -3.03 -8.21
N PHE A 204 4.02 -2.72 -8.87
CA PHE A 204 2.87 -2.15 -8.18
C PHE A 204 2.11 -3.18 -7.35
N ILE A 205 1.91 -4.38 -7.89
CA ILE A 205 1.26 -5.44 -7.13
C ILE A 205 2.21 -6.06 -6.08
N GLU A 206 3.52 -6.09 -6.35
CA GLU A 206 4.51 -6.45 -5.33
C GLU A 206 4.47 -5.48 -4.13
N ARG A 207 4.31 -4.17 -4.41
CA ARG A 207 4.11 -3.16 -3.36
C ARG A 207 2.79 -3.32 -2.63
N LEU A 208 1.73 -3.73 -3.33
CA LEU A 208 0.46 -4.07 -2.70
C LEU A 208 0.65 -5.21 -1.70
N TRP A 209 1.33 -6.30 -2.10
CA TRP A 209 1.60 -7.43 -1.20
C TRP A 209 2.41 -7.04 0.02
N ARG A 210 3.37 -6.17 -0.16
CA ARG A 210 4.11 -5.62 0.97
C ARG A 210 3.17 -4.85 1.92
N SER A 211 2.32 -3.99 1.39
CA SER A 211 1.35 -3.25 2.19
C SER A 211 0.38 -4.18 2.91
N VAL A 212 -0.25 -5.12 2.21
CA VAL A 212 -1.16 -6.12 2.79
C VAL A 212 -0.49 -6.88 3.94
N LYS A 213 0.73 -7.40 3.71
CA LYS A 213 1.42 -8.20 4.73
C LYS A 213 1.78 -7.41 5.96
N TYR A 214 2.30 -6.19 5.80
CA TYR A 214 2.81 -5.40 6.92
C TYR A 214 1.78 -4.49 7.57
N GLU A 215 0.73 -4.14 6.85
CA GLU A 215 -0.30 -3.22 7.34
C GLU A 215 -1.56 -3.97 7.84
N CYS A 216 -1.71 -5.26 7.47
CA CYS A 216 -2.84 -6.10 7.90
C CYS A 216 -2.35 -7.43 8.49
N ILE A 217 -1.72 -8.30 7.69
CA ILE A 217 -1.50 -9.70 8.08
C ILE A 217 -0.56 -9.85 9.28
N TYR A 218 0.58 -9.15 9.30
CA TYR A 218 1.58 -9.29 10.38
C TYR A 218 1.24 -8.53 11.66
N LEU A 219 0.13 -7.77 11.66
CA LEU A 219 -0.36 -7.08 12.85
C LEU A 219 -1.35 -7.93 13.67
N HIS A 220 -1.77 -9.07 13.14
CA HIS A 220 -2.78 -9.92 13.74
C HIS A 220 -2.33 -11.38 13.78
N GLU A 221 -2.83 -12.12 14.75
CA GLU A 221 -2.78 -13.56 14.76
C GLU A 221 -4.16 -14.10 14.37
N PHE A 222 -4.21 -14.90 13.32
CA PHE A 222 -5.45 -15.47 12.79
C PHE A 222 -5.53 -16.96 13.10
N ASP A 223 -6.67 -17.38 13.62
CA ASP A 223 -6.96 -18.78 13.90
C ASP A 223 -7.68 -19.47 12.74
N SER A 224 -8.37 -18.71 11.88
CA SER A 224 -9.17 -19.23 10.78
C SER A 224 -9.01 -18.43 9.47
N VAL A 225 -9.34 -19.11 8.35
CA VAL A 225 -9.39 -18.45 7.02
C VAL A 225 -10.51 -17.40 6.96
N ALA A 226 -11.59 -17.59 7.73
CA ALA A 226 -12.69 -16.64 7.81
C ALA A 226 -12.24 -15.32 8.43
N GLU A 227 -11.48 -15.34 9.52
CA GLU A 227 -10.91 -14.14 10.13
C GLU A 227 -9.97 -13.40 9.19
N VAL A 228 -9.10 -14.13 8.45
CA VAL A 228 -8.24 -13.50 7.43
C VAL A 228 -9.06 -12.82 6.34
N ARG A 229 -10.16 -13.46 5.92
CA ARG A 229 -11.06 -12.91 4.89
C ARG A 229 -11.72 -11.60 5.37
N GLU A 230 -12.22 -11.57 6.59
CA GLU A 230 -12.81 -10.37 7.19
C GLU A 230 -11.78 -9.24 7.31
N ALA A 231 -10.62 -9.52 7.87
CA ALA A 231 -9.54 -8.55 8.01
C ALA A 231 -9.04 -8.00 6.65
N LEU A 232 -8.98 -8.84 5.62
CA LEU A 232 -8.63 -8.41 4.28
C LEU A 232 -9.74 -7.59 3.61
N ALA A 233 -11.01 -7.91 3.86
CA ALA A 233 -12.13 -7.11 3.37
C ALA A 233 -12.06 -5.67 3.92
N ASP A 234 -11.90 -5.53 5.23
CA ASP A 234 -11.72 -4.23 5.88
C ASP A 234 -10.45 -3.51 5.39
N TYR A 235 -9.36 -4.26 5.21
CA TYR A 235 -8.11 -3.69 4.73
C TYR A 235 -8.21 -3.18 3.30
N PHE A 236 -8.82 -3.92 2.36
CA PHE A 236 -8.95 -3.49 0.98
C PHE A 236 -9.94 -2.33 0.83
N ASP A 237 -10.98 -2.27 1.67
CA ASP A 237 -11.83 -1.09 1.74
C ASP A 237 -11.02 0.14 2.20
N TYR A 238 -10.30 0.04 3.32
CA TYR A 238 -9.38 1.08 3.78
C TYR A 238 -8.34 1.45 2.71
N TYR A 239 -7.70 0.45 2.07
CA TYR A 239 -6.69 0.67 1.04
C TYR A 239 -7.22 1.51 -0.12
N ASN A 240 -8.42 1.18 -0.58
CA ASN A 240 -9.05 1.85 -1.71
C ASN A 240 -9.61 3.25 -1.36
N THR A 241 -10.20 3.42 -0.17
CA THR A 241 -11.05 4.58 0.14
C THR A 241 -10.43 5.58 1.12
N ASP A 242 -9.50 5.16 1.97
CA ASP A 242 -8.93 6.02 3.04
C ASP A 242 -7.39 6.11 3.00
N ARG A 243 -6.72 5.07 2.52
CA ARG A 243 -5.26 5.02 2.49
C ARG A 243 -4.68 6.01 1.47
N LEU A 244 -3.93 7.00 1.97
CA LEU A 244 -3.28 8.00 1.13
C LEU A 244 -2.03 7.44 0.45
N HIS A 245 -1.91 7.64 -0.86
CA HIS A 245 -0.77 7.18 -1.66
C HIS A 245 0.10 8.35 -2.09
N GLN A 246 1.38 8.33 -1.73
CA GLN A 246 2.31 9.40 -2.12
C GLN A 246 2.46 9.50 -3.64
N SER A 247 2.45 8.37 -4.37
CA SER A 247 2.53 8.34 -5.83
C SER A 247 1.24 8.81 -6.52
N LEU A 248 0.18 9.06 -5.78
CA LEU A 248 -1.09 9.62 -6.22
C LEU A 248 -1.33 11.01 -5.61
N ASP A 249 -0.27 11.75 -5.33
CA ASP A 249 -0.32 13.06 -4.68
C ASP A 249 -1.16 13.08 -3.41
N TYR A 250 -1.02 12.01 -2.61
CA TYR A 250 -1.78 11.78 -1.38
C TYR A 250 -3.29 11.71 -1.58
N ASN A 251 -3.74 11.29 -2.76
CA ASN A 251 -5.13 10.90 -2.99
C ASN A 251 -5.32 9.40 -2.74
N THR A 252 -6.57 9.00 -2.53
CA THR A 252 -6.92 7.59 -2.39
C THR A 252 -7.00 6.93 -3.77
N PRO A 253 -6.76 5.61 -3.87
CA PRO A 253 -6.98 4.88 -5.11
C PRO A 253 -8.38 5.07 -5.69
N ALA A 254 -9.42 5.11 -4.86
CA ALA A 254 -10.80 5.32 -5.30
C ALA A 254 -11.03 6.71 -5.91
N ASP A 255 -10.45 7.77 -5.33
CA ASP A 255 -10.59 9.12 -5.87
C ASP A 255 -10.04 9.21 -7.29
N VAL A 256 -8.91 8.54 -7.53
CA VAL A 256 -8.26 8.51 -8.84
C VAL A 256 -9.02 7.59 -9.81
N TYR A 257 -9.41 6.39 -9.37
CA TYR A 257 -10.10 5.41 -10.21
C TYR A 257 -11.45 5.91 -10.71
N PHE A 258 -12.23 6.57 -9.85
CA PHE A 258 -13.53 7.12 -10.20
C PHE A 258 -13.46 8.53 -10.79
N GLY A 259 -12.26 9.04 -11.07
CA GLY A 259 -12.04 10.33 -11.74
C GLY A 259 -12.47 11.55 -10.90
N ARG A 260 -12.53 11.41 -9.57
CA ARG A 260 -12.81 12.53 -8.64
C ARG A 260 -11.62 13.49 -8.58
N VAL A 261 -10.42 12.96 -8.80
CA VAL A 261 -9.15 13.70 -8.88
C VAL A 261 -8.41 13.25 -10.13
N LYS A 262 -7.88 14.22 -10.89
CA LYS A 262 -6.93 13.95 -11.99
C LYS A 262 -5.52 14.07 -11.45
N ILE A 263 -4.66 13.14 -11.82
CA ILE A 263 -3.23 13.17 -11.50
C ILE A 263 -2.49 13.46 -12.80
N ASP A 264 -1.81 14.59 -12.85
CA ASP A 264 -0.89 14.92 -13.93
C ASP A 264 0.44 14.20 -13.68
N ASN A 265 0.86 13.30 -14.58
CA ASN A 265 2.17 12.62 -14.60
C ASN A 265 2.47 11.58 -13.50
N ILE A 266 1.86 10.40 -13.58
CA ILE A 266 2.26 9.23 -12.74
C ILE A 266 3.68 8.72 -13.07
N PHE A 267 4.23 9.00 -14.26
CA PHE A 267 5.52 8.44 -14.70
C PHE A 267 6.75 9.27 -14.36
N ASP A 268 6.66 10.57 -14.14
CA ASP A 268 7.82 11.40 -13.75
C ASP A 268 8.33 11.04 -12.33
N ASN A 269 7.49 10.42 -11.51
CA ASN A 269 7.88 9.94 -10.19
C ASN A 269 8.58 8.57 -10.19
N LEU A 270 8.57 7.82 -11.30
CA LEU A 270 9.30 6.54 -11.39
C LEU A 270 10.79 6.74 -11.68
N THR A 271 11.16 7.80 -12.40
CA THR A 271 12.56 8.13 -12.68
C THR A 271 13.31 8.68 -11.46
N SER A 272 12.61 9.14 -10.43
CA SER A 272 13.20 9.62 -9.16
C SER A 272 13.46 8.51 -8.12
N ILE A 273 13.16 7.27 -8.45
CA ILE A 273 13.33 6.10 -7.55
C ILE A 273 14.56 5.25 -7.98
N PHE A 274 15.26 5.65 -9.05
CA PHE A 274 16.50 5.03 -9.53
C PHE A 274 17.72 5.84 -9.18
#